data_b6bc1e5a0670d38618432a324d5c50c5
#
_entry.id   b6bc1e5a0670d38618432a324d5c50c5
#
_cell.length_a   1.000
_cell.length_b   1.000
_cell.length_c   1.000
_cell.angle_alpha   90.00
_cell.angle_beta   90.00
_cell.angle_gamma   90.00
#
_symmetry.space_group_name_H-M   'P 1'
#
loop_
_entity.id
_entity.type
_entity.pdbx_description
1 polymer ?
#
loop_
_entity_poly.entity_id
_entity_poly.type
_entity_poly.pdbx_seq_one_letter_code
_entity_poly.pdbx_strand_id
1 'polypeptide(L)'
;YALPNGNSTDWTIGKMPAEGDDWHYHIQHIGAQTRYIRATDPECNFITVYLEADTKSWGSWRKAEPTRDQKIKETVEYILSLFSKYNPHIELNSHSGGGNFIFGFMDAVSEIPDYVKKISFIDSNYNWDNERYGDKLQKWLEASPDNHLFVACYDDANALLDGKPFVSKTGGTWYRTYLMQRYLKKKMKRLSWNKTENDSIIHFTADNRRIQFYSRKNPEQKIYHTILVVISNQYSPVRNTRKWDISSWAERFTTCIGKVQGPGRRQTIFFESLTTGPRTIQIV
;
A
#
# COMPACT_ATOMS: atom_id res chain seq x y z
N TYR A 1 -6.50 -1.58 -3.18
CA TYR A 1 -6.11 -0.56 -2.19
C TYR A 1 -7.00 -0.63 -0.97
N ALA A 2 -6.45 -1.00 0.19
CA ALA A 2 -7.18 -1.02 1.45
C ALA A 2 -7.14 0.38 2.11
N LEU A 3 -8.32 0.94 2.35
CA LEU A 3 -8.49 2.30 2.80
C LEU A 3 -7.98 2.53 4.23
N PRO A 4 -7.45 3.72 4.53
CA PRO A 4 -7.12 4.12 5.89
C PRO A 4 -8.37 4.31 6.76
N ASN A 5 -8.18 4.32 8.06
CA ASN A 5 -9.26 4.54 9.01
C ASN A 5 -9.95 5.90 8.77
N GLY A 6 -11.27 5.90 8.88
CA GLY A 6 -12.10 7.10 8.73
C GLY A 6 -12.31 7.58 7.30
N ASN A 7 -11.50 7.11 6.34
CA ASN A 7 -11.60 7.57 4.96
C ASN A 7 -12.69 6.81 4.18
N SER A 8 -13.27 7.48 3.20
CA SER A 8 -14.20 6.88 2.25
C SER A 8 -13.52 6.60 0.92
N THR A 9 -14.19 5.79 0.10
CA THR A 9 -13.75 5.52 -1.26
C THR A 9 -13.68 6.79 -2.09
N ASP A 10 -14.67 7.69 -2.00
CA ASP A 10 -14.70 8.95 -2.75
C ASP A 10 -13.50 9.84 -2.41
N TRP A 11 -13.19 9.99 -1.13
CA TRP A 11 -12.01 10.73 -0.69
C TRP A 11 -10.71 10.08 -1.15
N THR A 12 -10.63 8.76 -1.09
CA THR A 12 -9.45 8.00 -1.50
C THR A 12 -9.21 8.11 -3.01
N ILE A 13 -10.27 8.10 -3.81
CA ILE A 13 -10.20 8.34 -5.26
C ILE A 13 -9.68 9.75 -5.56
N GLY A 14 -10.10 10.74 -4.78
CA GLY A 14 -9.73 12.15 -4.95
C GLY A 14 -10.94 13.03 -5.24
N LYS A 15 -11.99 12.91 -4.41
CA LYS A 15 -13.14 13.85 -4.39
C LYS A 15 -12.61 15.27 -4.22
N MET A 16 -13.17 16.20 -4.98
CA MET A 16 -12.89 17.63 -4.76
C MET A 16 -13.51 18.08 -3.45
N PRO A 17 -12.74 18.72 -2.55
CA PRO A 17 -13.27 19.20 -1.29
C PRO A 17 -14.26 20.35 -1.51
N ALA A 18 -15.31 20.39 -0.70
CA ALA A 18 -16.22 21.51 -0.58
C ALA A 18 -15.89 22.33 0.68
N GLU A 19 -16.50 23.49 0.81
CA GLU A 19 -16.38 24.30 2.03
C GLU A 19 -16.89 23.52 3.25
N GLY A 20 -16.08 23.47 4.31
CA GLY A 20 -16.37 22.71 5.53
C GLY A 20 -15.92 21.25 5.53
N ASP A 21 -15.45 20.73 4.40
CA ASP A 21 -14.86 19.39 4.35
C ASP A 21 -13.52 19.31 5.12
N ASP A 22 -13.27 18.20 5.79
CA ASP A 22 -12.00 17.97 6.49
C ASP A 22 -10.88 17.61 5.51
N TRP A 23 -9.88 18.47 5.40
CA TRP A 23 -8.73 18.29 4.52
C TRP A 23 -7.91 17.01 4.82
N HIS A 24 -7.98 16.47 6.03
CA HIS A 24 -7.25 15.26 6.41
C HIS A 24 -7.63 14.03 5.58
N TYR A 25 -8.80 14.05 4.94
CA TYR A 25 -9.23 13.00 4.04
C TYR A 25 -8.81 13.22 2.58
N HIS A 26 -8.45 14.47 2.22
CA HIS A 26 -8.05 14.87 0.87
C HIS A 26 -6.55 14.68 0.62
N ILE A 27 -6.04 13.46 0.76
CA ILE A 27 -4.60 13.19 0.75
C ILE A 27 -4.17 12.06 -0.20
N GLN A 28 -5.03 11.12 -0.52
CA GLN A 28 -4.64 9.89 -1.23
C GLN A 28 -4.53 10.08 -2.74
N HIS A 29 -5.57 10.62 -3.37
CA HIS A 29 -5.65 10.85 -4.83
C HIS A 29 -5.32 9.61 -5.69
N ILE A 30 -5.73 8.42 -5.23
CA ILE A 30 -5.42 7.15 -5.91
C ILE A 30 -5.99 7.11 -7.33
N GLY A 31 -7.13 7.76 -7.59
CA GLY A 31 -7.68 7.89 -8.94
C GLY A 31 -6.76 8.64 -9.90
N ALA A 32 -6.10 9.70 -9.43
CA ALA A 32 -5.12 10.44 -10.22
C ALA A 32 -3.87 9.58 -10.49
N GLN A 33 -3.39 8.87 -9.50
CA GLN A 33 -2.26 7.93 -9.62
C GLN A 33 -2.60 6.81 -10.62
N THR A 34 -3.81 6.24 -10.53
CA THR A 34 -4.28 5.21 -11.48
C THR A 34 -4.28 5.72 -12.93
N ARG A 35 -4.80 6.94 -13.15
CA ARG A 35 -4.79 7.56 -14.49
C ARG A 35 -3.37 7.79 -15.01
N TYR A 36 -2.48 8.24 -14.14
CA TYR A 36 -1.07 8.45 -14.50
C TYR A 36 -0.41 7.12 -14.91
N ILE A 37 -0.57 6.07 -14.12
CA ILE A 37 -0.03 4.74 -14.42
C ILE A 37 -0.52 4.26 -15.78
N ARG A 38 -1.83 4.33 -16.02
CA ARG A 38 -2.43 3.93 -17.32
C ARG A 38 -1.92 4.76 -18.50
N ALA A 39 -1.53 5.99 -18.27
CA ALA A 39 -0.98 6.87 -19.30
C ALA A 39 0.49 6.57 -19.61
N THR A 40 1.25 6.16 -18.61
CA THR A 40 2.71 5.93 -18.72
C THR A 40 3.07 4.49 -19.02
N ASP A 41 2.20 3.55 -18.70
CA ASP A 41 2.39 2.12 -18.98
C ASP A 41 1.26 1.58 -19.89
N PRO A 42 1.40 1.69 -21.21
CA PRO A 42 0.39 1.22 -22.16
C PRO A 42 0.38 -0.31 -22.32
N GLU A 43 1.39 -1.01 -21.83
CA GLU A 43 1.50 -2.47 -21.97
C GLU A 43 0.62 -3.22 -20.96
N CYS A 44 0.21 -2.56 -19.88
CA CYS A 44 -0.58 -3.15 -18.82
C CYS A 44 -1.99 -2.58 -18.73
N ASN A 45 -2.96 -3.46 -18.46
CA ASN A 45 -4.28 -3.06 -18.00
C ASN A 45 -4.25 -2.94 -16.47
N PHE A 46 -4.26 -1.72 -15.96
CA PHE A 46 -4.22 -1.46 -14.53
C PHE A 46 -5.61 -1.15 -13.99
N ILE A 47 -6.06 -1.92 -13.02
CA ILE A 47 -7.37 -1.77 -12.38
C ILE A 47 -7.15 -1.52 -10.89
N THR A 48 -7.73 -0.44 -10.37
CA THR A 48 -7.71 -0.17 -8.94
C THR A 48 -9.04 -0.56 -8.32
N VAL A 49 -8.96 -1.44 -7.32
CA VAL A 49 -10.09 -1.83 -6.48
C VAL A 49 -9.93 -1.16 -5.12
N TYR A 50 -10.96 -0.45 -4.68
CA TYR A 50 -10.98 0.24 -3.39
C TYR A 50 -11.70 -0.62 -2.38
N LEU A 51 -11.04 -0.90 -1.26
CA LEU A 51 -11.54 -1.78 -0.21
C LEU A 51 -11.82 -0.97 1.04
N GLU A 52 -13.08 -0.66 1.24
CA GLU A 52 -13.58 0.09 2.40
C GLU A 52 -14.25 -0.86 3.39
N ALA A 53 -13.92 -0.76 4.69
CA ALA A 53 -14.61 -1.50 5.73
C ALA A 53 -15.88 -0.76 6.16
N ASP A 54 -16.97 -1.47 6.45
CA ASP A 54 -18.24 -0.87 6.91
C ASP A 54 -18.09 -0.02 8.17
N THR A 55 -17.18 -0.42 9.05
CA THR A 55 -16.82 0.33 10.25
C THR A 55 -15.88 1.50 9.98
N LYS A 56 -15.57 1.82 8.70
CA LYS A 56 -14.52 2.77 8.30
C LYS A 56 -13.14 2.46 8.91
N SER A 57 -12.93 1.24 9.39
CA SER A 57 -11.68 0.80 10.01
C SER A 57 -11.51 -0.70 9.86
N TRP A 58 -10.51 -1.13 9.11
CA TRP A 58 -10.18 -2.56 8.97
C TRP A 58 -9.80 -3.20 10.30
N GLY A 59 -9.18 -2.45 11.20
CA GLY A 59 -8.86 -2.93 12.54
C GLY A 59 -10.12 -3.20 13.38
N SER A 60 -11.09 -2.28 13.37
CA SER A 60 -12.36 -2.44 14.08
C SER A 60 -13.22 -3.54 13.46
N TRP A 61 -13.28 -3.57 12.12
CA TRP A 61 -14.01 -4.62 11.41
C TRP A 61 -13.44 -6.00 11.73
N ARG A 62 -12.11 -6.18 11.71
CA ARG A 62 -11.48 -7.46 12.05
C ARG A 62 -11.71 -7.89 13.50
N LYS A 63 -11.88 -6.96 14.43
CA LYS A 63 -12.23 -7.28 15.82
C LYS A 63 -13.65 -7.79 15.96
N ALA A 64 -14.56 -7.25 15.17
CA ALA A 64 -15.99 -7.57 15.23
C ALA A 64 -16.38 -8.82 14.42
N GLU A 65 -15.60 -9.18 13.39
CA GLU A 65 -15.91 -10.26 12.46
C GLU A 65 -15.18 -11.56 12.84
N PRO A 66 -15.88 -12.60 13.30
CA PRO A 66 -15.27 -13.86 13.72
C PRO A 66 -14.51 -14.59 12.60
N THR A 67 -15.01 -14.52 11.37
CA THR A 67 -14.42 -15.18 10.19
C THR A 67 -13.59 -14.21 9.33
N ARG A 68 -13.11 -13.15 9.94
CA ARG A 68 -12.46 -11.99 9.32
C ARG A 68 -11.39 -12.33 8.27
N ASP A 69 -10.48 -13.22 8.62
CA ASP A 69 -9.33 -13.51 7.78
C ASP A 69 -9.77 -14.32 6.54
N GLN A 70 -10.66 -15.28 6.73
CA GLN A 70 -11.26 -16.03 5.63
C GLN A 70 -12.05 -15.12 4.68
N LYS A 71 -12.86 -14.21 5.21
CA LYS A 71 -13.61 -13.25 4.39
C LYS A 71 -12.71 -12.28 3.63
N ILE A 72 -11.56 -11.90 4.18
CA ILE A 72 -10.56 -11.09 3.46
C ILE A 72 -9.99 -11.90 2.29
N LYS A 73 -9.62 -13.15 2.50
CA LYS A 73 -9.13 -14.05 1.45
C LYS A 73 -10.16 -14.20 0.34
N GLU A 74 -11.40 -14.56 0.70
CA GLU A 74 -12.51 -14.69 -0.25
C GLU A 74 -12.74 -13.41 -1.06
N THR A 75 -12.57 -12.24 -0.45
CA THR A 75 -12.67 -10.95 -1.14
C THR A 75 -11.60 -10.82 -2.23
N VAL A 76 -10.36 -11.18 -1.92
CA VAL A 76 -9.26 -11.14 -2.89
C VAL A 76 -9.50 -12.15 -4.01
N GLU A 77 -9.91 -13.38 -3.68
CA GLU A 77 -10.20 -14.42 -4.67
C GLU A 77 -11.39 -14.06 -5.55
N TYR A 78 -12.43 -13.43 -5.00
CA TYR A 78 -13.56 -12.92 -5.77
C TYR A 78 -13.11 -11.86 -6.78
N ILE A 79 -12.28 -10.89 -6.38
CA ILE A 79 -11.74 -9.88 -7.29
C ILE A 79 -10.95 -10.54 -8.41
N LEU A 80 -10.11 -11.52 -8.11
CA LEU A 80 -9.39 -12.29 -9.12
C LEU A 80 -10.33 -12.96 -10.11
N SER A 81 -11.41 -13.56 -9.61
CA SER A 81 -12.37 -14.31 -10.44
C SER A 81 -13.05 -13.41 -11.49
N LEU A 82 -13.30 -12.13 -11.15
CA LEU A 82 -13.91 -11.15 -12.07
C LEU A 82 -13.04 -10.91 -13.33
N PHE A 83 -11.75 -11.10 -13.21
CA PHE A 83 -10.77 -10.85 -14.28
C PHE A 83 -10.05 -12.09 -14.76
N SER A 84 -10.52 -13.29 -14.41
CA SER A 84 -9.85 -14.58 -14.67
C SER A 84 -9.44 -14.80 -16.13
N LYS A 85 -10.24 -14.33 -17.08
CA LYS A 85 -9.93 -14.42 -18.52
C LYS A 85 -8.70 -13.61 -18.97
N TYR A 86 -8.19 -12.71 -18.12
CA TYR A 86 -7.03 -11.85 -18.41
C TYR A 86 -5.77 -12.28 -17.67
N ASN A 87 -5.80 -13.41 -16.94
CA ASN A 87 -4.70 -13.86 -16.09
C ASN A 87 -4.19 -12.77 -15.13
N PRO A 88 -5.05 -12.25 -14.24
CA PRO A 88 -4.72 -11.09 -13.42
C PRO A 88 -3.70 -11.42 -12.33
N HIS A 89 -2.91 -10.42 -11.99
CA HIS A 89 -2.08 -10.39 -10.79
C HIS A 89 -2.63 -9.37 -9.79
N ILE A 90 -2.38 -9.60 -8.51
CA ILE A 90 -2.81 -8.73 -7.42
C ILE A 90 -1.63 -7.93 -6.87
N GLU A 91 -1.83 -6.63 -6.71
CA GLU A 91 -1.01 -5.78 -5.88
C GLU A 91 -1.80 -5.38 -4.62
N LEU A 92 -1.33 -5.75 -3.45
CA LEU A 92 -1.91 -5.38 -2.16
C LEU A 92 -1.29 -4.07 -1.68
N ASN A 93 -2.05 -3.00 -1.70
CA ASN A 93 -1.60 -1.68 -1.28
C ASN A 93 -2.44 -1.16 -0.11
N SER A 94 -1.81 -0.51 0.85
CA SER A 94 -2.48 0.05 2.02
C SER A 94 -1.82 1.32 2.53
N HIS A 95 -2.64 2.17 3.14
CA HIS A 95 -2.19 3.26 3.99
C HIS A 95 -2.83 3.13 5.36
N SER A 96 -2.11 3.51 6.43
CA SER A 96 -2.66 3.58 7.78
C SER A 96 -3.33 2.28 8.24
N GLY A 97 -4.54 2.39 8.75
CA GLY A 97 -5.36 1.26 9.18
C GLY A 97 -5.66 0.22 8.11
N GLY A 98 -5.50 0.57 6.82
CA GLY A 98 -5.62 -0.36 5.70
C GLY A 98 -4.64 -1.54 5.76
N GLY A 99 -3.50 -1.38 6.46
CA GLY A 99 -2.55 -2.48 6.69
C GLY A 99 -3.19 -3.69 7.37
N ASN A 100 -4.24 -3.49 8.16
CA ASN A 100 -4.98 -4.60 8.78
C ASN A 100 -5.62 -5.54 7.75
N PHE A 101 -6.01 -5.05 6.58
CA PHE A 101 -6.49 -5.91 5.50
C PHE A 101 -5.38 -6.82 4.98
N ILE A 102 -4.19 -6.28 4.71
CA ILE A 102 -3.05 -7.06 4.20
C ILE A 102 -2.63 -8.11 5.22
N PHE A 103 -2.52 -7.75 6.50
CA PHE A 103 -2.20 -8.71 7.55
C PHE A 103 -3.29 -9.77 7.72
N GLY A 104 -4.57 -9.40 7.57
CA GLY A 104 -5.67 -10.37 7.57
C GLY A 104 -5.60 -11.35 6.40
N PHE A 105 -5.21 -10.89 5.22
CA PHE A 105 -4.94 -11.76 4.10
C PHE A 105 -3.78 -12.72 4.39
N MET A 106 -2.67 -12.20 4.92
CA MET A 106 -1.52 -13.02 5.30
C MET A 106 -1.87 -14.03 6.41
N ASP A 107 -2.79 -13.71 7.30
CA ASP A 107 -3.27 -14.65 8.33
C ASP A 107 -4.13 -15.77 7.74
N ALA A 108 -4.91 -15.49 6.70
CA ALA A 108 -5.82 -16.44 6.06
C ALA A 108 -5.13 -17.45 5.13
N VAL A 109 -3.86 -17.23 4.77
CA VAL A 109 -3.12 -18.09 3.84
C VAL A 109 -1.92 -18.74 4.54
N SER A 110 -1.64 -20.00 4.21
CA SER A 110 -0.42 -20.68 4.70
C SER A 110 0.83 -20.06 4.06
N GLU A 111 0.77 -19.79 2.77
CA GLU A 111 1.79 -19.11 1.97
C GLU A 111 1.13 -18.02 1.13
N ILE A 112 1.85 -16.93 0.84
CA ILE A 112 1.33 -15.86 -0.03
C ILE A 112 1.26 -16.42 -1.45
N PRO A 113 0.07 -16.44 -2.07
CA PRO A 113 -0.12 -17.06 -3.38
C PRO A 113 0.65 -16.35 -4.49
N ASP A 114 0.99 -17.10 -5.55
CA ASP A 114 1.77 -16.58 -6.68
C ASP A 114 1.06 -15.47 -7.48
N TYR A 115 -0.26 -15.40 -7.43
CA TYR A 115 -0.99 -14.29 -8.05
C TYR A 115 -0.78 -12.94 -7.34
N VAL A 116 -0.24 -12.91 -6.12
CA VAL A 116 0.16 -11.67 -5.45
C VAL A 116 1.58 -11.33 -5.89
N LYS A 117 1.74 -10.22 -6.63
CA LYS A 117 3.04 -9.80 -7.17
C LYS A 117 3.61 -8.58 -6.46
N LYS A 118 2.80 -7.85 -5.68
CA LYS A 118 3.30 -6.73 -4.90
C LYS A 118 2.57 -6.57 -3.58
N ILE A 119 3.32 -6.24 -2.56
CA ILE A 119 2.80 -5.83 -1.26
C ILE A 119 3.41 -4.48 -0.90
N SER A 120 2.53 -3.50 -0.62
CA SER A 120 2.96 -2.15 -0.29
C SER A 120 2.31 -1.68 1.01
N PHE A 121 3.14 -1.29 1.95
CA PHE A 121 2.73 -0.66 3.20
C PHE A 121 3.16 0.81 3.20
N ILE A 122 2.19 1.72 3.18
CA ILE A 122 2.44 3.15 3.31
C ILE A 122 1.99 3.54 4.71
N ASP A 123 2.95 3.68 5.62
CA ASP A 123 2.70 3.96 7.04
C ASP A 123 1.57 3.08 7.63
N SER A 124 1.63 1.78 7.33
CA SER A 124 0.52 0.84 7.58
C SER A 124 0.95 -0.53 8.12
N ASN A 125 2.24 -0.72 8.38
CA ASN A 125 2.78 -2.00 8.86
C ASN A 125 2.82 -2.12 10.40
N TYR A 126 1.90 -1.47 11.11
CA TYR A 126 1.81 -1.47 12.57
C TYR A 126 1.78 -2.86 13.20
N ASN A 127 1.13 -3.81 12.54
CA ASN A 127 0.94 -5.18 13.03
C ASN A 127 2.06 -6.14 12.60
N TRP A 128 3.16 -5.61 12.02
CA TRP A 128 4.27 -6.47 11.65
C TRP A 128 4.82 -7.23 12.85
N ASP A 129 4.95 -8.54 12.68
CA ASP A 129 5.57 -9.46 13.63
C ASP A 129 6.47 -10.44 12.86
N ASN A 130 7.74 -10.58 13.33
CA ASN A 130 8.72 -11.41 12.64
C ASN A 130 8.37 -12.90 12.69
N GLU A 131 7.82 -13.38 13.81
CA GLU A 131 7.51 -14.80 14.00
C GLU A 131 6.27 -15.17 13.18
N ARG A 132 5.30 -14.27 13.13
CA ARG A 132 4.02 -14.49 12.45
C ARG A 132 4.11 -14.36 10.93
N TYR A 133 4.83 -13.36 10.44
CA TYR A 133 4.80 -13.00 9.02
C TYR A 133 6.15 -13.13 8.31
N GLY A 134 7.24 -13.18 9.07
CA GLY A 134 8.58 -13.05 8.51
C GLY A 134 8.94 -14.14 7.52
N ASP A 135 8.81 -15.41 7.90
CA ASP A 135 9.13 -16.54 7.02
C ASP A 135 8.19 -16.58 5.80
N LYS A 136 6.91 -16.24 6.00
CA LYS A 136 5.92 -16.20 4.93
C LYS A 136 6.28 -15.15 3.87
N LEU A 137 6.65 -13.95 4.31
CA LEU A 137 7.06 -12.85 3.42
C LEU A 137 8.38 -13.18 2.72
N GLN A 138 9.35 -13.75 3.44
CA GLN A 138 10.63 -14.18 2.86
C GLN A 138 10.43 -15.21 1.76
N LYS A 139 9.71 -16.30 2.03
CA LYS A 139 9.44 -17.37 1.06
C LYS A 139 8.77 -16.82 -0.20
N TRP A 140 7.80 -15.94 -0.03
CA TRP A 140 7.13 -15.31 -1.16
C TRP A 140 8.11 -14.44 -1.99
N LEU A 141 8.97 -13.64 -1.35
CA LEU A 141 9.99 -12.88 -2.04
C LEU A 141 11.00 -13.78 -2.79
N GLU A 142 11.32 -14.94 -2.27
CA GLU A 142 12.25 -15.89 -2.89
C GLU A 142 11.60 -16.73 -3.99
N ALA A 143 10.28 -16.88 -3.98
CA ALA A 143 9.54 -17.72 -4.93
C ALA A 143 9.53 -17.14 -6.35
N SER A 144 9.64 -15.82 -6.52
CA SER A 144 9.65 -15.20 -7.85
C SER A 144 10.42 -13.87 -7.84
N PRO A 145 11.21 -13.57 -8.88
CA PRO A 145 11.83 -12.25 -9.08
C PRO A 145 10.79 -11.15 -9.34
N ASP A 146 9.56 -11.52 -9.69
CA ASP A 146 8.46 -10.59 -9.96
C ASP A 146 7.72 -10.17 -8.68
N ASN A 147 8.07 -10.73 -7.53
CA ASN A 147 7.44 -10.40 -6.26
C ASN A 147 8.13 -9.18 -5.62
N HIS A 148 7.38 -8.10 -5.41
CA HIS A 148 7.88 -6.82 -4.95
C HIS A 148 7.36 -6.43 -3.57
N LEU A 149 8.23 -5.95 -2.71
CA LEU A 149 7.89 -5.36 -1.42
C LEU A 149 8.25 -3.89 -1.38
N PHE A 150 7.29 -3.05 -1.02
CA PHE A 150 7.51 -1.63 -0.75
C PHE A 150 6.99 -1.27 0.63
N VAL A 151 7.82 -0.63 1.44
CA VAL A 151 7.44 -0.15 2.77
C VAL A 151 7.88 1.29 2.91
N ALA A 152 6.93 2.19 3.16
CA ALA A 152 7.21 3.58 3.48
C ALA A 152 6.72 3.89 4.89
N CYS A 153 7.51 4.60 5.66
CA CYS A 153 7.18 5.08 7.00
C CYS A 153 7.82 6.46 7.27
N TYR A 154 7.46 7.07 8.37
CA TYR A 154 8.17 8.22 8.92
C TYR A 154 8.56 7.92 10.37
N ASP A 155 9.47 8.72 10.93
CA ASP A 155 9.77 8.64 12.37
C ASP A 155 8.59 9.17 13.17
N ASP A 156 7.78 8.22 13.65
CA ASP A 156 6.52 8.43 14.35
C ASP A 156 6.66 8.36 15.89
N ALA A 157 7.88 8.39 16.40
CA ALA A 157 8.15 8.23 17.84
C ALA A 157 7.42 9.26 18.72
N ASN A 158 7.16 10.45 18.18
CA ASN A 158 6.47 11.54 18.87
C ASN A 158 5.08 11.84 18.29
N ALA A 159 4.51 10.91 17.54
CA ALA A 159 3.19 11.11 16.97
C ALA A 159 2.12 11.24 18.05
N LEU A 160 1.22 12.19 17.85
CA LEU A 160 0.12 12.48 18.76
C LEU A 160 -1.21 12.07 18.13
N LEU A 161 -2.10 11.53 18.95
CA LEU A 161 -3.52 11.34 18.65
C LEU A 161 -4.31 12.11 19.72
N ASP A 162 -5.15 13.04 19.30
CA ASP A 162 -5.90 13.93 20.20
C ASP A 162 -4.99 14.66 21.21
N GLY A 163 -3.82 15.11 20.73
CA GLY A 163 -2.82 15.81 21.54
C GLY A 163 -2.04 14.95 22.53
N LYS A 164 -2.20 13.62 22.52
CA LYS A 164 -1.51 12.68 23.42
C LYS A 164 -0.59 11.76 22.64
N PRO A 165 0.61 11.43 23.17
CA PRO A 165 1.46 10.40 22.58
C PRO A 165 0.71 9.06 22.52
N PHE A 166 0.65 8.44 21.34
CA PHE A 166 -0.05 7.16 21.17
C PHE A 166 0.86 6.04 20.65
N VAL A 167 2.05 6.37 20.18
CA VAL A 167 3.02 5.41 19.68
C VAL A 167 3.92 4.96 20.84
N SER A 168 3.92 3.67 21.12
CA SER A 168 4.88 3.10 22.08
C SER A 168 6.27 2.99 21.45
N LYS A 169 7.31 2.80 22.25
CA LYS A 169 8.70 2.64 21.79
C LYS A 169 8.87 1.52 20.75
N THR A 170 7.95 0.56 20.70
CA THR A 170 8.00 -0.62 19.84
C THR A 170 6.75 -0.77 18.97
N GLY A 171 5.88 0.24 18.92
CA GLY A 171 4.55 0.16 18.34
C GLY A 171 4.39 0.81 16.98
N GLY A 172 5.17 1.83 16.67
CA GLY A 172 5.02 2.63 15.46
C GLY A 172 5.54 1.96 14.19
N THR A 173 5.17 2.53 13.05
CA THR A 173 5.58 2.01 11.74
C THR A 173 7.08 2.14 11.51
N TRP A 174 7.72 3.16 12.07
CA TRP A 174 9.16 3.31 12.04
C TRP A 174 9.87 2.09 12.64
N TYR A 175 9.50 1.74 13.86
CA TYR A 175 10.08 0.58 14.54
C TYR A 175 9.74 -0.73 13.84
N ARG A 176 8.49 -0.89 13.40
CA ARG A 176 8.04 -2.10 12.69
C ARG A 176 8.74 -2.26 11.34
N THR A 177 9.00 -1.17 10.62
CA THR A 177 9.80 -1.17 9.40
C THR A 177 11.23 -1.61 9.66
N TYR A 178 11.85 -1.11 10.73
CA TYR A 178 13.19 -1.53 11.14
C TYR A 178 13.24 -3.03 11.47
N LEU A 179 12.26 -3.57 12.19
CA LEU A 179 12.18 -5.01 12.48
C LEU A 179 12.05 -5.84 11.21
N MET A 180 11.16 -5.46 10.30
CA MET A 180 10.93 -6.15 9.02
C MET A 180 12.22 -6.16 8.19
N GLN A 181 12.86 -5.02 8.03
CA GLN A 181 14.10 -4.87 7.30
C GLN A 181 15.21 -5.74 7.89
N ARG A 182 15.42 -5.68 9.22
CA ARG A 182 16.43 -6.50 9.89
C ARG A 182 16.17 -7.99 9.69
N TYR A 183 14.92 -8.40 9.79
CA TYR A 183 14.52 -9.78 9.61
C TYR A 183 14.87 -10.27 8.21
N LEU A 184 14.40 -9.55 7.18
CA LEU A 184 14.66 -9.92 5.79
C LEU A 184 16.17 -9.90 5.46
N LYS A 185 16.90 -8.88 5.93
CA LYS A 185 18.35 -8.81 5.75
C LYS A 185 19.08 -10.00 6.39
N LYS A 186 18.63 -10.45 7.56
CA LYS A 186 19.20 -11.62 8.24
C LYS A 186 18.90 -12.91 7.50
N LYS A 187 17.69 -13.07 6.96
CA LYS A 187 17.24 -14.28 6.27
C LYS A 187 17.74 -14.35 4.82
N MET A 188 17.71 -13.27 4.10
CA MET A 188 18.08 -13.17 2.69
C MET A 188 19.53 -12.68 2.50
N LYS A 189 20.48 -13.39 3.12
CA LYS A 189 21.90 -13.02 3.18
C LYS A 189 22.59 -12.98 1.80
N ARG A 190 22.03 -13.67 0.79
CA ARG A 190 22.57 -13.72 -0.56
C ARG A 190 22.29 -12.44 -1.35
N LEU A 191 21.33 -11.61 -0.91
CA LEU A 191 21.00 -10.37 -1.58
C LEU A 191 22.00 -9.26 -1.21
N SER A 192 22.35 -8.46 -2.20
CA SER A 192 23.08 -7.22 -1.98
C SER A 192 22.09 -6.16 -1.47
N TRP A 193 22.35 -5.63 -0.29
CA TRP A 193 21.56 -4.58 0.36
C TRP A 193 22.28 -3.25 0.24
N ASN A 194 21.64 -2.29 -0.41
CA ASN A 194 22.14 -0.94 -0.56
C ASN A 194 21.39 0.00 0.39
N LYS A 195 22.12 0.93 0.97
CA LYS A 195 21.57 2.03 1.79
C LYS A 195 21.98 3.34 1.19
N THR A 196 21.03 4.22 0.94
CA THR A 196 21.27 5.65 0.71
C THR A 196 20.62 6.45 1.83
N GLU A 197 21.26 7.51 2.24
CA GLU A 197 20.77 8.34 3.33
C GLU A 197 21.13 9.79 3.09
N ASN A 198 20.19 10.69 3.41
CA ASN A 198 20.39 12.13 3.46
C ASN A 198 19.71 12.70 4.72
N ASP A 199 19.62 14.00 4.84
CA ASP A 199 19.03 14.67 6.03
C ASP A 199 17.55 14.32 6.26
N SER A 200 16.83 13.94 5.22
CA SER A 200 15.38 13.71 5.24
C SER A 200 14.97 12.25 5.13
N ILE A 201 15.79 11.40 4.53
CA ILE A 201 15.37 10.08 4.08
C ILE A 201 16.46 9.05 4.31
N ILE A 202 16.05 7.87 4.76
CA ILE A 202 16.84 6.64 4.72
C ILE A 202 16.14 5.70 3.74
N HIS A 203 16.82 5.28 2.70
CA HIS A 203 16.29 4.36 1.71
C HIS A 203 17.16 3.10 1.64
N PHE A 204 16.59 1.96 1.95
CA PHE A 204 17.19 0.65 1.76
C PHE A 204 16.58 -0.05 0.56
N THR A 205 17.43 -0.65 -0.24
CA THR A 205 17.00 -1.45 -1.39
C THR A 205 17.76 -2.75 -1.46
N ALA A 206 17.13 -3.78 -2.00
CA ALA A 206 17.77 -5.03 -2.35
C ALA A 206 17.19 -5.57 -3.66
N ASP A 207 17.96 -6.45 -4.31
CA ASP A 207 17.54 -7.24 -5.45
C ASP A 207 16.94 -6.38 -6.57
N ASN A 208 17.79 -5.57 -7.21
CA ASN A 208 17.38 -4.62 -8.26
C ASN A 208 16.18 -3.73 -7.86
N ARG A 209 16.11 -3.35 -6.59
CA ARG A 209 15.06 -2.50 -6.01
C ARG A 209 13.66 -3.13 -5.93
N ARG A 210 13.51 -4.43 -6.12
CA ARG A 210 12.21 -5.09 -5.88
C ARG A 210 11.84 -5.16 -4.40
N ILE A 211 12.82 -5.01 -3.49
CA ILE A 211 12.60 -4.84 -2.04
C ILE A 211 13.05 -3.43 -1.68
N GLN A 212 12.13 -2.62 -1.16
CA GLN A 212 12.41 -1.22 -0.83
C GLN A 212 11.81 -0.84 0.52
N PHE A 213 12.64 -0.19 1.33
CA PHE A 213 12.23 0.44 2.60
C PHE A 213 12.56 1.93 2.53
N TYR A 214 11.54 2.76 2.60
CA TYR A 214 11.63 4.19 2.50
C TYR A 214 11.23 4.83 3.81
N SER A 215 12.20 5.27 4.60
CA SER A 215 11.98 5.78 5.95
C SER A 215 12.28 7.28 6.00
N ARG A 216 11.26 8.09 6.27
CA ARG A 216 11.40 9.52 6.36
C ARG A 216 11.75 9.94 7.77
N LYS A 217 12.91 10.62 7.90
CA LYS A 217 13.33 11.24 9.16
C LYS A 217 12.39 12.39 9.52
N ASN A 218 12.19 12.62 10.81
CA ASN A 218 11.30 13.66 11.32
C ASN A 218 11.97 14.46 12.47
N PRO A 219 13.15 15.06 12.23
CA PRO A 219 13.92 15.70 13.30
C PRO A 219 13.19 16.89 13.93
N GLU A 220 12.36 17.57 13.15
CA GLU A 220 11.58 18.73 13.63
C GLU A 220 10.21 18.33 14.17
N GLN A 221 9.86 17.03 14.13
CA GLN A 221 8.58 16.49 14.59
C GLN A 221 7.35 17.13 13.93
N LYS A 222 7.51 17.65 12.71
CA LYS A 222 6.46 18.34 11.94
C LYS A 222 5.77 17.43 10.90
N ILE A 223 6.30 16.24 10.70
CA ILE A 223 5.70 15.25 9.79
C ILE A 223 4.76 14.39 10.61
N TYR A 224 3.49 14.43 10.23
CA TYR A 224 2.44 13.61 10.81
C TYR A 224 2.02 12.53 9.81
N HIS A 225 1.29 11.57 10.27
CA HIS A 225 0.78 10.44 9.51
C HIS A 225 0.11 10.82 8.17
N THR A 226 -0.76 11.82 8.19
CA THR A 226 -1.43 12.35 6.99
C THR A 226 -0.47 13.15 6.11
N ILE A 227 0.46 13.90 6.70
CA ILE A 227 1.42 14.73 5.99
C ILE A 227 2.42 13.88 5.20
N LEU A 228 2.80 12.69 5.68
CA LEU A 228 3.65 11.77 4.92
C LEU A 228 3.07 11.52 3.53
N VAL A 229 1.76 11.29 3.43
CA VAL A 229 1.07 11.03 2.16
C VAL A 229 0.93 12.30 1.34
N VAL A 230 0.56 13.43 1.95
CA VAL A 230 0.43 14.74 1.28
C VAL A 230 1.76 15.18 0.68
N ILE A 231 2.85 15.13 1.45
CA ILE A 231 4.19 15.50 0.94
C ILE A 231 4.59 14.58 -0.22
N SER A 232 4.22 13.32 -0.16
CA SER A 232 4.44 12.39 -1.24
C SER A 232 3.68 12.75 -2.51
N ASN A 233 2.53 13.43 -2.38
CA ASN A 233 1.68 13.89 -3.47
C ASN A 233 1.96 15.35 -3.90
N GLN A 234 2.41 16.22 -2.99
CA GLN A 234 2.67 17.65 -3.27
C GLN A 234 3.94 17.93 -4.07
N TYR A 235 4.83 16.97 -4.22
CA TYR A 235 5.97 17.10 -5.13
C TYR A 235 5.62 16.80 -6.59
N SER A 236 4.38 17.09 -6.99
CA SER A 236 4.03 17.31 -8.38
C SER A 236 4.37 18.75 -8.76
N PRO A 237 5.30 18.99 -9.66
CA PRO A 237 5.61 20.36 -10.09
C PRO A 237 4.57 20.84 -11.10
N VAL A 238 3.54 21.51 -10.62
CA VAL A 238 2.98 22.62 -11.37
C VAL A 238 3.69 23.87 -10.85
N ARG A 239 4.93 24.02 -11.19
CA ARG A 239 5.78 25.20 -11.44
C ARG A 239 7.23 24.94 -11.11
N ASN A 240 7.99 24.80 -12.18
CA ASN A 240 9.44 25.06 -12.32
C ASN A 240 10.45 24.46 -11.33
N THR A 241 11.32 23.62 -11.92
CA THR A 241 12.73 23.33 -11.57
C THR A 241 12.99 22.46 -10.34
N ARG A 242 13.03 21.24 -10.58
CA ARG A 242 13.87 20.09 -10.22
C ARG A 242 12.99 18.84 -10.08
N LYS A 243 13.23 17.93 -10.99
CA LYS A 243 12.60 16.63 -11.14
C LYS A 243 12.52 15.80 -9.85
N TRP A 244 11.45 15.98 -9.09
CA TRP A 244 10.92 14.95 -8.21
C TRP A 244 9.49 14.68 -8.70
N ASP A 245 9.46 13.86 -9.69
CA ASP A 245 8.36 13.50 -10.51
C ASP A 245 7.37 12.62 -9.72
N ILE A 246 6.06 12.89 -9.87
CA ILE A 246 5.01 11.91 -9.54
C ILE A 246 5.32 10.59 -10.25
N SER A 247 5.96 10.64 -11.43
CA SER A 247 6.53 9.48 -12.12
C SER A 247 7.42 8.65 -11.19
N SER A 248 8.25 9.27 -10.35
CA SER A 248 9.12 8.50 -9.46
C SER A 248 8.38 7.76 -8.35
N TRP A 249 7.17 8.21 -7.97
CA TRP A 249 6.28 7.48 -7.07
C TRP A 249 5.46 6.46 -7.85
N ALA A 250 4.88 6.82 -8.97
CA ALA A 250 4.21 5.89 -9.86
C ALA A 250 5.20 4.84 -10.39
N GLU A 251 6.41 5.20 -10.81
CA GLU A 251 7.47 4.25 -11.17
C GLU A 251 7.88 3.34 -10.00
N ARG A 252 7.85 3.83 -8.77
CA ARG A 252 8.12 3.00 -7.59
C ARG A 252 6.96 2.07 -7.24
N PHE A 253 5.73 2.44 -7.64
CA PHE A 253 4.55 1.60 -7.49
C PHE A 253 4.24 0.76 -8.73
N THR A 254 4.82 1.09 -9.88
CA THR A 254 4.53 0.49 -11.17
C THR A 254 5.77 -0.18 -11.77
N THR A 255 6.18 -1.27 -11.23
CA THR A 255 6.81 -2.25 -12.09
C THR A 255 5.67 -3.11 -12.61
N CYS A 256 5.33 -2.91 -13.87
CA CYS A 256 4.34 -3.75 -14.51
C CYS A 256 4.81 -5.20 -14.52
N ILE A 257 4.10 -6.05 -13.82
CA ILE A 257 4.44 -7.44 -13.66
C ILE A 257 3.46 -8.23 -14.51
N GLY A 258 4.00 -8.75 -15.58
CA GLY A 258 3.26 -9.62 -16.49
C GLY A 258 2.78 -8.90 -17.74
N LYS A 259 3.47 -9.14 -18.85
CA LYS A 259 2.99 -8.79 -20.18
C LYS A 259 1.72 -9.59 -20.48
N VAL A 260 0.56 -8.99 -20.30
CA VAL A 260 -0.66 -9.53 -20.88
C VAL A 260 -0.61 -9.20 -22.36
N GLN A 261 -0.11 -10.11 -23.17
CA GLN A 261 -0.23 -10.02 -24.63
C GLN A 261 -1.70 -10.22 -25.02
N GLY A 262 -2.37 -9.13 -25.35
CA GLY A 262 -3.68 -9.14 -25.97
C GLY A 262 -3.81 -7.97 -26.93
N PRO A 263 -4.44 -8.14 -28.11
CA PRO A 263 -4.55 -7.09 -29.12
C PRO A 263 -5.38 -5.94 -28.56
N GLY A 264 -4.79 -4.74 -28.62
CA GLY A 264 -5.30 -3.51 -28.08
C GLY A 264 -6.75 -3.18 -28.42
N ARG A 265 -7.46 -2.82 -27.38
CA ARG A 265 -8.46 -1.73 -27.36
C ARG A 265 -8.61 -1.31 -25.90
N ARG A 266 -8.41 -0.02 -25.62
CA ARG A 266 -8.78 0.59 -24.34
C ARG A 266 -10.28 0.37 -24.12
N GLN A 267 -10.62 -0.52 -23.21
CA GLN A 267 -11.97 -0.61 -22.69
C GLN A 267 -11.97 0.03 -21.30
N THR A 268 -12.60 1.17 -21.20
CA THR A 268 -12.98 1.73 -19.89
C THR A 268 -14.15 0.90 -19.40
N ILE A 269 -13.93 0.05 -18.43
CA ILE A 269 -14.99 -0.74 -17.81
C ILE A 269 -15.46 0.03 -16.60
N PHE A 270 -16.68 0.58 -16.65
CA PHE A 270 -17.39 1.10 -15.50
C PHE A 270 -18.12 -0.08 -14.86
N PHE A 271 -17.87 -0.30 -13.57
CA PHE A 271 -18.65 -1.23 -12.79
C PHE A 271 -19.46 -0.47 -11.76
N GLU A 272 -20.75 -0.79 -11.67
CA GLU A 272 -21.62 -0.35 -10.60
C GLU A 272 -21.16 -0.93 -9.26
N SER A 273 -21.46 -0.23 -8.17
CA SER A 273 -21.21 -0.67 -6.81
C SER A 273 -21.81 -2.07 -6.58
N LEU A 274 -20.97 -3.05 -6.32
CA LEU A 274 -21.42 -4.39 -5.96
C LEU A 274 -21.53 -4.48 -4.45
N THR A 275 -22.74 -4.46 -3.95
CA THR A 275 -23.05 -4.80 -2.56
C THR A 275 -23.24 -6.30 -2.42
N THR A 276 -22.20 -7.01 -2.06
CA THR A 276 -22.29 -8.42 -1.70
C THR A 276 -21.98 -8.58 -0.22
N GLY A 277 -23.01 -8.46 0.63
CA GLY A 277 -22.83 -8.48 2.08
C GLY A 277 -22.21 -7.17 2.62
N PRO A 278 -21.71 -7.11 3.86
CA PRO A 278 -21.34 -5.87 4.57
C PRO A 278 -20.03 -5.21 4.04
N ARG A 279 -19.84 -5.11 2.74
CA ARG A 279 -18.63 -4.52 2.14
C ARG A 279 -18.97 -3.73 0.89
N THR A 280 -18.45 -2.51 0.81
CA THR A 280 -18.48 -1.76 -0.45
C THR A 280 -17.18 -2.02 -1.20
N ILE A 281 -17.28 -2.61 -2.38
CA ILE A 281 -16.18 -2.77 -3.33
C ILE A 281 -16.47 -1.84 -4.49
N GLN A 282 -15.62 -0.84 -4.71
CA GLN A 282 -15.67 -0.03 -5.92
C GLN A 282 -14.48 -0.38 -6.82
N ILE A 283 -14.76 -0.56 -8.09
CA ILE A 283 -13.78 -0.85 -9.14
C ILE A 283 -13.79 0.35 -10.08
N VAL A 284 -12.62 0.98 -10.27
CA VAL A 284 -12.45 2.16 -11.14
C VAL A 284 -11.41 1.89 -12.21
#